data_d2b5e83f4355aa22446de408d163d2dc
#
_entry.id   d2b5e83f4355aa22446de408d163d2dc
#
_cell.length_a   1.000
_cell.length_b   1.000
_cell.length_c   1.000
_cell.angle_alpha   90.00
_cell.angle_beta   90.00
_cell.angle_gamma   90.00
#
_symmetry.space_group_name_H-M   'P 1'
#
loop_
_entity.id
_entity.type
_entity.pdbx_description
1 polymer ?
#
loop_
_entity_poly.entity_id
_entity_poly.type
_entity_poly.pdbx_seq_one_letter_code
_entity_poly.pdbx_strand_id
1 'polypeptide(L)'
;MSKSKSYQVPEAAPSLVADPVGVCISPNTDIQTLRHNVMDAVYATNDQRALYNCLVFLSNLTNQSATPIKGKLLKRLEELALLKEGWDGENSVSIDSGIQDFIRRVIMLSSDKELVNWVLFPDARGYLYLDYTEGKNLAGITVAPHQIAAFIKRDGHLSKYNYDHLNEQDVLNLLEEAHGKDNQ
;
A
#
# COMPACT_ATOMS: atom_id res chain seq x y z
N MET A 1 36.08 48.82 25.08
CA MET A 1 36.45 47.43 25.44
C MET A 1 35.21 46.71 25.87
N SER A 2 34.60 45.97 24.98
CA SER A 2 33.36 45.22 25.25
C SER A 2 33.72 43.73 25.40
N LYS A 3 33.39 43.17 26.58
CA LYS A 3 33.66 41.77 26.88
C LYS A 3 32.47 40.90 26.38
N SER A 4 32.74 40.13 25.39
CA SER A 4 31.85 39.06 24.87
C SER A 4 31.74 37.97 25.94
N LYS A 5 30.53 37.70 26.42
CA LYS A 5 30.21 36.51 27.25
C LYS A 5 29.84 35.34 26.29
N SER A 6 30.67 34.30 26.26
CA SER A 6 30.34 33.07 25.62
C SER A 6 29.37 32.27 26.50
N TYR A 7 28.19 31.94 25.99
CA TYR A 7 27.26 31.00 26.58
C TYR A 7 27.70 29.57 26.19
N GLN A 8 28.08 28.76 27.19
CA GLN A 8 28.19 27.33 27.04
C GLN A 8 26.79 26.73 27.11
N VAL A 9 26.40 26.02 26.03
CA VAL A 9 25.21 25.20 26.03
C VAL A 9 25.50 23.93 26.82
N PRO A 10 24.70 23.56 27.83
CA PRO A 10 24.90 22.32 28.55
C PRO A 10 24.61 21.15 27.60
N GLU A 11 25.59 20.25 27.50
CA GLU A 11 25.49 18.99 26.77
C GLU A 11 24.37 18.15 27.41
N ALA A 12 23.30 17.90 26.62
CA ALA A 12 22.19 17.09 27.07
C ALA A 12 22.69 15.65 27.29
N ALA A 13 22.59 15.18 28.53
CA ALA A 13 22.86 13.80 28.86
C ALA A 13 21.95 12.86 28.04
N PRO A 14 22.47 11.75 27.51
CA PRO A 14 21.67 10.78 26.80
C PRO A 14 20.62 10.21 27.76
N SER A 15 19.35 10.38 27.44
CA SER A 15 18.26 9.73 28.16
C SER A 15 18.37 8.22 27.91
N LEU A 16 18.83 7.49 28.92
CA LEU A 16 18.73 6.04 28.99
C LEU A 16 17.24 5.67 29.02
N VAL A 17 16.68 5.40 27.86
CA VAL A 17 15.45 4.61 27.77
C VAL A 17 15.87 3.19 28.15
N ALA A 18 15.45 2.77 29.34
CA ALA A 18 15.67 1.41 29.79
C ALA A 18 14.91 0.46 28.85
N ASP A 19 15.64 -0.28 28.03
CA ASP A 19 15.08 -1.38 27.25
C ASP A 19 14.54 -2.44 28.21
N PRO A 20 13.25 -2.81 28.10
CA PRO A 20 12.60 -3.74 29.03
C PRO A 20 13.09 -5.20 28.90
N VAL A 21 13.94 -5.49 27.96
CA VAL A 21 14.59 -6.82 27.81
C VAL A 21 16.01 -6.59 27.30
N GLY A 22 17.00 -6.85 28.15
CA GLY A 22 18.43 -6.66 27.84
C GLY A 22 18.97 -7.64 26.78
N VAL A 23 18.37 -7.66 25.60
CA VAL A 23 18.90 -8.38 24.45
C VAL A 23 19.79 -7.44 23.66
N CYS A 24 21.09 -7.47 23.94
CA CYS A 24 22.09 -6.83 23.09
C CYS A 24 22.15 -7.58 21.76
N ILE A 25 21.45 -7.10 20.75
CA ILE A 25 21.54 -7.64 19.39
C ILE A 25 22.79 -7.03 18.75
N SER A 26 23.78 -7.87 18.48
CA SER A 26 24.95 -7.48 17.70
C SER A 26 24.54 -7.18 16.24
N PRO A 27 25.02 -6.09 15.60
CA PRO A 27 24.69 -5.78 14.21
C PRO A 27 25.11 -6.86 13.20
N ASN A 28 25.89 -7.85 13.61
CA ASN A 28 26.31 -9.00 12.80
C ASN A 28 25.57 -10.30 13.15
N THR A 29 24.47 -10.24 13.90
CA THR A 29 23.69 -11.44 14.20
C THR A 29 23.03 -11.96 12.92
N ASP A 30 23.30 -13.21 12.59
CA ASP A 30 22.73 -13.85 11.42
C ASP A 30 21.20 -13.96 11.54
N ILE A 31 20.52 -13.96 10.41
CA ILE A 31 19.04 -13.91 10.31
C ILE A 31 18.36 -15.12 10.99
N GLN A 32 19.03 -16.28 11.03
CA GLN A 32 18.50 -17.49 11.66
C GLN A 32 18.56 -17.39 13.19
N THR A 33 19.65 -16.86 13.71
CA THR A 33 19.79 -16.56 15.14
C THR A 33 18.79 -15.52 15.60
N LEU A 34 18.54 -14.46 14.80
CA LEU A 34 17.50 -13.47 15.07
C LEU A 34 16.10 -14.08 15.11
N ARG A 35 15.78 -14.95 14.15
CA ARG A 35 14.48 -15.65 14.13
C ARG A 35 14.30 -16.53 15.37
N HIS A 36 15.33 -17.26 15.77
CA HIS A 36 15.30 -18.11 16.97
C HIS A 36 15.03 -17.28 18.23
N ASN A 37 15.78 -16.20 18.40
CA ASN A 37 15.62 -15.31 19.56
C ASN A 37 14.23 -14.65 19.63
N VAL A 38 13.66 -14.26 18.48
CA VAL A 38 12.29 -13.73 18.41
C VAL A 38 11.27 -14.81 18.79
N MET A 39 11.42 -16.02 18.27
CA MET A 39 10.53 -17.14 18.61
C MET A 39 10.60 -17.47 20.09
N ASP A 40 11.79 -17.57 20.65
CA ASP A 40 11.98 -17.86 22.08
C ASP A 40 11.37 -16.76 22.97
N ALA A 41 11.54 -15.50 22.61
CA ALA A 41 10.92 -14.37 23.31
C ALA A 41 9.37 -14.43 23.25
N VAL A 42 8.79 -14.77 22.09
CA VAL A 42 7.36 -14.94 21.91
C VAL A 42 6.84 -16.11 22.77
N TYR A 43 7.53 -17.26 22.78
CA TYR A 43 7.12 -18.42 23.59
C TYR A 43 7.28 -18.18 25.09
N ALA A 44 8.27 -17.39 25.52
CA ALA A 44 8.47 -17.05 26.93
C ALA A 44 7.47 -16.02 27.45
N THR A 45 6.76 -15.31 26.56
CA THR A 45 5.83 -14.23 26.95
C THR A 45 4.44 -14.79 27.22
N ASN A 46 3.97 -14.67 28.47
CA ASN A 46 2.60 -15.00 28.88
C ASN A 46 1.67 -13.78 28.89
N ASP A 47 2.14 -12.60 28.50
CA ASP A 47 1.35 -11.38 28.42
C ASP A 47 0.66 -11.27 27.07
N GLN A 48 -0.67 -11.47 27.08
CA GLN A 48 -1.52 -11.39 25.89
C GLN A 48 -1.42 -10.04 25.17
N ARG A 49 -1.27 -8.95 25.93
CA ARG A 49 -1.16 -7.58 25.39
C ARG A 49 0.18 -7.38 24.69
N ALA A 50 1.27 -7.89 25.26
CA ALA A 50 2.60 -7.87 24.65
C ALA A 50 2.61 -8.70 23.35
N LEU A 51 2.02 -9.89 23.35
CA LEU A 51 1.87 -10.74 22.16
C LEU A 51 1.05 -10.05 21.07
N TYR A 52 -0.06 -9.41 21.42
CA TYR A 52 -0.87 -8.64 20.48
C TYR A 52 -0.10 -7.47 19.87
N ASN A 53 0.62 -6.69 20.68
CA ASN A 53 1.45 -5.58 20.20
C ASN A 53 2.59 -6.07 19.29
N CYS A 54 3.22 -7.20 19.60
CA CYS A 54 4.22 -7.84 18.76
C CYS A 54 3.62 -8.28 17.41
N LEU A 55 2.44 -8.89 17.42
CA LEU A 55 1.72 -9.29 16.22
C LEU A 55 1.39 -8.09 15.33
N VAL A 56 0.87 -6.99 15.92
CA VAL A 56 0.58 -5.73 15.21
C VAL A 56 1.85 -5.13 14.61
N PHE A 57 2.95 -5.11 15.37
CA PHE A 57 4.24 -4.62 14.90
C PHE A 57 4.77 -5.47 13.73
N LEU A 58 4.76 -6.80 13.84
CA LEU A 58 5.18 -7.71 12.78
C LEU A 58 4.27 -7.60 11.55
N SER A 59 2.97 -7.44 11.75
CA SER A 59 2.02 -7.20 10.65
C SER A 59 2.30 -5.88 9.93
N ASN A 60 2.66 -4.83 10.67
CA ASN A 60 3.06 -3.54 10.08
C ASN A 60 4.41 -3.64 9.36
N LEU A 61 5.37 -4.43 9.87
CA LEU A 61 6.64 -4.69 9.18
C LEU A 61 6.44 -5.53 7.92
N THR A 62 5.58 -6.56 7.96
CA THR A 62 5.24 -7.35 6.77
C THR A 62 4.43 -6.52 5.78
N ASN A 63 3.60 -5.57 6.24
CA ASN A 63 2.94 -4.59 5.38
C ASN A 63 3.89 -3.51 4.85
N GLN A 64 4.99 -3.20 5.53
CA GLN A 64 6.07 -2.35 5.00
C GLN A 64 7.02 -3.10 4.06
N SER A 65 7.15 -4.41 4.20
CA SER A 65 7.75 -5.32 3.22
C SER A 65 6.72 -5.90 2.25
N ALA A 66 5.41 -5.60 2.44
CA ALA A 66 4.43 -5.68 1.36
C ALA A 66 5.02 -4.86 0.22
N THR A 67 5.29 -5.52 -0.81
CA THR A 67 5.96 -5.14 -2.02
C THR A 67 5.76 -3.66 -2.31
N PRO A 68 6.80 -2.93 -2.72
CA PRO A 68 6.75 -1.47 -2.85
C PRO A 68 5.58 -0.97 -3.72
N ILE A 69 5.01 -1.83 -4.56
CA ILE A 69 3.92 -1.48 -5.48
C ILE A 69 2.56 -1.55 -4.77
N LYS A 70 2.22 -2.67 -4.13
CA LYS A 70 0.98 -2.77 -3.33
C LYS A 70 0.88 -1.67 -2.28
N GLY A 71 1.96 -1.45 -1.52
CA GLY A 71 1.99 -0.41 -0.50
C GLY A 71 1.75 1.00 -1.06
N LYS A 72 2.30 1.31 -2.25
CA LYS A 72 2.06 2.59 -2.92
C LYS A 72 0.60 2.76 -3.34
N LEU A 73 -0.01 1.72 -3.93
CA LEU A 73 -1.40 1.77 -4.36
C LEU A 73 -2.37 1.83 -3.17
N LEU A 74 -2.12 1.07 -2.10
CA LEU A 74 -2.92 1.14 -0.87
C LEU A 74 -2.83 2.51 -0.22
N LYS A 75 -1.62 3.09 -0.11
CA LYS A 75 -1.44 4.46 0.40
C LYS A 75 -2.18 5.46 -0.48
N ARG A 76 -2.09 5.32 -1.80
CA ARG A 76 -2.82 6.19 -2.73
C ARG A 76 -4.34 6.07 -2.54
N LEU A 77 -4.86 4.86 -2.35
CA LEU A 77 -6.27 4.63 -2.07
C LEU A 77 -6.71 5.32 -0.77
N GLU A 78 -5.89 5.28 0.28
CA GLU A 78 -6.14 5.99 1.55
C GLU A 78 -6.17 7.51 1.35
N GLU A 79 -5.24 8.07 0.55
CA GLU A 79 -5.24 9.50 0.21
C GLU A 79 -6.54 9.88 -0.53
N LEU A 80 -6.98 9.06 -1.48
CA LEU A 80 -8.21 9.30 -2.25
C LEU A 80 -9.47 9.18 -1.37
N ALA A 81 -9.46 8.31 -0.38
CA ALA A 81 -10.56 8.17 0.58
C ALA A 81 -10.80 9.43 1.44
N LEU A 82 -9.81 10.32 1.54
CA LEU A 82 -9.92 11.59 2.26
C LEU A 82 -10.54 12.72 1.42
N LEU A 83 -10.76 12.51 0.12
CA LEU A 83 -11.38 13.48 -0.76
C LEU A 83 -12.85 13.69 -0.36
N LYS A 84 -13.21 14.95 -0.15
CA LYS A 84 -14.55 15.38 0.24
C LYS A 84 -15.31 15.88 -0.99
N GLU A 85 -16.63 16.06 -0.84
CA GLU A 85 -17.43 16.76 -1.85
C GLU A 85 -16.78 18.11 -2.21
N GLY A 86 -16.76 18.44 -3.48
CA GLY A 86 -16.16 19.66 -4.00
C GLY A 86 -14.64 19.59 -4.24
N TRP A 87 -14.00 18.43 -4.13
CA TRP A 87 -12.53 18.27 -4.27
C TRP A 87 -12.00 18.63 -5.68
N ASP A 88 -12.83 18.48 -6.71
CA ASP A 88 -12.54 18.81 -8.13
C ASP A 88 -13.60 19.72 -8.72
N GLY A 89 -14.10 20.67 -7.94
CA GLY A 89 -15.18 21.60 -8.33
C GLY A 89 -16.53 21.24 -7.72
N GLU A 90 -17.52 22.15 -7.91
CA GLU A 90 -18.80 22.13 -7.19
C GLU A 90 -19.62 20.82 -7.32
N ASN A 91 -19.42 20.05 -8.38
CA ASN A 91 -20.19 18.83 -8.66
C ASN A 91 -19.42 17.54 -8.36
N SER A 92 -18.20 17.63 -7.83
CA SER A 92 -17.45 16.43 -7.47
C SER A 92 -17.92 15.87 -6.13
N VAL A 93 -18.04 14.54 -6.07
CA VAL A 93 -18.47 13.83 -4.86
C VAL A 93 -17.31 13.03 -4.27
N SER A 94 -17.42 12.68 -3.00
CA SER A 94 -16.45 11.79 -2.35
C SER A 94 -16.45 10.41 -3.00
N ILE A 95 -15.32 9.71 -2.93
CA ILE A 95 -15.23 8.34 -3.46
C ILE A 95 -16.14 7.41 -2.65
N ASP A 96 -16.93 6.61 -3.35
CA ASP A 96 -17.81 5.62 -2.73
C ASP A 96 -17.03 4.60 -1.91
N SER A 97 -17.46 4.34 -0.67
CA SER A 97 -16.74 3.46 0.24
C SER A 97 -16.74 2.00 -0.23
N GLY A 98 -17.81 1.55 -0.90
CA GLY A 98 -17.89 0.20 -1.46
C GLY A 98 -16.87 0.00 -2.59
N ILE A 99 -16.64 1.05 -3.40
CA ILE A 99 -15.59 1.05 -4.43
C ILE A 99 -14.20 1.01 -3.79
N GLN A 100 -13.99 1.80 -2.71
CA GLN A 100 -12.71 1.78 -1.99
C GLN A 100 -12.39 0.38 -1.45
N ASP A 101 -13.37 -0.27 -0.80
CA ASP A 101 -13.21 -1.61 -0.26
C ASP A 101 -13.01 -2.65 -1.36
N PHE A 102 -13.72 -2.53 -2.47
CA PHE A 102 -13.54 -3.39 -3.63
C PHE A 102 -12.13 -3.29 -4.20
N ILE A 103 -11.64 -2.09 -4.48
CA ILE A 103 -10.28 -1.85 -5.00
C ILE A 103 -9.21 -2.32 -4.01
N ARG A 104 -9.43 -2.12 -2.71
CA ARG A 104 -8.53 -2.65 -1.67
C ARG A 104 -8.39 -4.18 -1.78
N ARG A 105 -9.49 -4.91 -1.94
CA ARG A 105 -9.45 -6.37 -2.13
C ARG A 105 -8.75 -6.77 -3.41
N VAL A 106 -9.00 -6.08 -4.52
CA VAL A 106 -8.29 -6.31 -5.80
C VAL A 106 -6.78 -6.14 -5.61
N ILE A 107 -6.32 -5.04 -5.02
CA ILE A 107 -4.89 -4.80 -4.77
C ILE A 107 -4.30 -5.89 -3.87
N MET A 108 -5.02 -6.33 -2.85
CA MET A 108 -4.53 -7.38 -1.94
C MET A 108 -4.43 -8.76 -2.63
N LEU A 109 -5.36 -9.09 -3.50
CA LEU A 109 -5.40 -10.35 -4.26
C LEU A 109 -4.39 -10.38 -5.42
N SER A 110 -4.10 -9.23 -6.04
CA SER A 110 -3.15 -9.13 -7.16
C SER A 110 -1.71 -9.46 -6.72
N SER A 111 -0.90 -9.92 -7.64
CA SER A 111 0.56 -9.99 -7.47
C SER A 111 1.19 -8.62 -7.79
N ASP A 112 2.43 -8.41 -7.36
CA ASP A 112 3.16 -7.18 -7.74
C ASP A 112 3.41 -7.07 -9.24
N LYS A 113 3.63 -8.20 -9.90
CA LYS A 113 3.85 -8.25 -11.34
C LYS A 113 2.62 -7.71 -12.07
N GLU A 114 1.41 -8.03 -11.59
CA GLU A 114 0.15 -7.54 -12.16
C GLU A 114 -0.12 -6.06 -11.85
N LEU A 115 0.44 -5.53 -10.77
CA LEU A 115 0.22 -4.15 -10.33
C LEU A 115 1.28 -3.16 -10.83
N VAL A 116 2.36 -3.66 -11.43
CA VAL A 116 3.41 -2.78 -11.96
C VAL A 116 2.83 -1.87 -13.05
N ASN A 117 3.25 -0.60 -13.08
CA ASN A 117 2.79 0.43 -14.02
C ASN A 117 1.31 0.85 -13.91
N TRP A 118 0.56 0.31 -12.93
CA TRP A 118 -0.79 0.81 -12.65
C TRP A 118 -0.77 1.98 -11.68
N VAL A 119 -1.62 2.97 -11.96
CA VAL A 119 -1.80 4.17 -11.14
C VAL A 119 -3.29 4.37 -10.85
N LEU A 120 -3.63 4.85 -9.66
CA LEU A 120 -4.99 5.04 -9.20
C LEU A 120 -5.37 6.53 -9.20
N PHE A 121 -6.48 6.86 -9.86
CA PHE A 121 -7.03 8.20 -9.96
C PHE A 121 -8.48 8.26 -9.49
N PRO A 122 -8.91 9.40 -8.90
CA PRO A 122 -10.30 9.66 -8.61
C PRO A 122 -11.02 10.18 -9.86
N ASP A 123 -12.33 9.88 -9.96
CA ASP A 123 -13.25 10.50 -10.92
C ASP A 123 -14.22 11.40 -10.14
N ALA A 124 -14.57 12.57 -10.68
CA ALA A 124 -15.44 13.55 -10.04
C ALA A 124 -16.83 12.98 -9.64
N ARG A 125 -17.26 11.88 -10.26
CA ARG A 125 -18.51 11.16 -9.91
C ARG A 125 -18.39 10.23 -8.71
N GLY A 126 -17.25 10.23 -8.00
CA GLY A 126 -17.00 9.36 -6.88
C GLY A 126 -16.54 7.95 -7.27
N TYR A 127 -16.09 7.76 -8.51
CA TYR A 127 -15.56 6.49 -9.03
C TYR A 127 -14.05 6.44 -8.89
N LEU A 128 -13.47 5.26 -9.10
CA LEU A 128 -12.02 5.07 -9.19
C LEU A 128 -11.63 4.61 -10.59
N TYR A 129 -10.52 5.13 -11.06
CA TYR A 129 -9.92 4.82 -12.34
C TYR A 129 -8.51 4.29 -12.15
N LEU A 130 -8.24 3.10 -12.67
CA LEU A 130 -6.88 2.54 -12.76
C LEU A 130 -6.37 2.79 -14.16
N ASP A 131 -5.21 3.40 -14.27
CA ASP A 131 -4.50 3.69 -15.52
C ASP A 131 -3.21 2.88 -15.61
N TYR A 132 -2.97 2.32 -16.78
CA TYR A 132 -1.77 1.55 -17.08
C TYR A 132 -1.12 2.06 -18.35
N THR A 133 0.19 2.24 -18.27
CA THR A 133 0.99 2.64 -19.43
C THR A 133 2.32 1.90 -19.42
N GLU A 134 2.60 1.15 -20.49
CA GLU A 134 3.90 0.50 -20.72
C GLU A 134 4.29 0.61 -22.19
N GLY A 135 5.21 1.50 -22.50
CA GLY A 135 5.61 1.77 -23.88
C GLY A 135 4.44 2.26 -24.73
N LYS A 136 3.94 1.43 -25.67
CA LYS A 136 2.77 1.72 -26.52
C LYS A 136 1.48 1.04 -26.03
N ASN A 137 1.59 0.21 -25.01
CA ASN A 137 0.46 -0.48 -24.42
C ASN A 137 -0.22 0.43 -23.38
N LEU A 138 -1.53 0.53 -23.46
CA LEU A 138 -2.35 1.36 -22.60
C LEU A 138 -3.53 0.52 -22.11
N ALA A 139 -3.91 0.67 -20.86
CA ALA A 139 -5.17 0.14 -20.36
C ALA A 139 -5.79 1.10 -19.35
N GLY A 140 -7.10 1.05 -19.24
CA GLY A 140 -7.84 1.82 -18.27
C GLY A 140 -9.01 1.02 -17.73
N ILE A 141 -9.21 1.03 -16.42
CA ILE A 141 -10.32 0.36 -15.73
C ILE A 141 -11.04 1.39 -14.88
N THR A 142 -12.30 1.65 -15.19
CA THR A 142 -13.18 2.49 -14.37
C THR A 142 -14.04 1.58 -13.50
N VAL A 143 -14.01 1.82 -12.20
CA VAL A 143 -14.84 1.11 -11.22
C VAL A 143 -15.89 2.08 -10.68
N ALA A 144 -17.15 1.79 -10.96
CA ALA A 144 -18.33 2.49 -10.48
C ALA A 144 -19.13 1.58 -9.51
N PRO A 145 -20.14 2.06 -8.77
CA PRO A 145 -20.80 1.28 -7.72
C PRO A 145 -21.35 -0.08 -8.13
N HIS A 146 -21.72 -0.26 -9.40
CA HIS A 146 -22.36 -1.51 -9.87
C HIS A 146 -21.80 -2.00 -11.20
N GLN A 147 -20.73 -1.38 -11.71
CA GLN A 147 -20.19 -1.74 -13.02
C GLN A 147 -18.68 -1.54 -13.06
N ILE A 148 -18.04 -2.30 -13.94
CA ILE A 148 -16.65 -2.12 -14.34
C ILE A 148 -16.65 -1.87 -15.85
N ALA A 149 -16.02 -0.78 -16.28
CA ALA A 149 -15.76 -0.52 -17.70
C ALA A 149 -14.26 -0.46 -17.90
N ALA A 150 -13.76 -1.15 -18.93
CA ALA A 150 -12.33 -1.18 -19.21
C ALA A 150 -12.02 -1.10 -20.70
N PHE A 151 -10.84 -0.63 -21.01
CA PHE A 151 -10.23 -0.78 -22.32
C PHE A 151 -8.78 -1.26 -22.18
N ILE A 152 -8.33 -2.05 -23.13
CA ILE A 152 -6.93 -2.47 -23.27
C ILE A 152 -6.52 -2.21 -24.71
N LYS A 153 -5.48 -1.42 -24.90
CA LYS A 153 -4.83 -1.19 -26.20
C LYS A 153 -3.46 -1.80 -26.18
N ARG A 154 -3.27 -2.84 -26.98
CA ARG A 154 -2.01 -3.59 -27.07
C ARG A 154 -1.69 -3.89 -28.52
N ASP A 155 -0.44 -3.69 -28.94
CA ASP A 155 0.03 -3.94 -30.31
C ASP A 155 -0.85 -3.32 -31.41
N GLY A 156 -1.47 -2.17 -31.10
CA GLY A 156 -2.37 -1.45 -31.99
C GLY A 156 -3.83 -1.94 -31.96
N HIS A 157 -4.13 -3.04 -31.30
CA HIS A 157 -5.49 -3.55 -31.10
C HIS A 157 -6.12 -2.94 -29.84
N LEU A 158 -7.41 -2.54 -29.94
CA LEU A 158 -8.20 -2.00 -28.84
C LEU A 158 -9.33 -2.97 -28.51
N SER A 159 -9.30 -3.50 -27.30
CA SER A 159 -10.37 -4.28 -26.69
C SER A 159 -11.14 -3.42 -25.69
N LYS A 160 -12.45 -3.64 -25.56
CA LYS A 160 -13.32 -2.95 -24.58
C LYS A 160 -14.14 -3.99 -23.82
N TYR A 161 -14.30 -3.75 -22.51
CA TYR A 161 -14.96 -4.65 -21.57
C TYR A 161 -15.98 -3.84 -20.76
N ASN A 162 -17.16 -4.41 -20.53
CA ASN A 162 -18.17 -3.87 -19.63
C ASN A 162 -18.74 -5.03 -18.80
N TYR A 163 -18.78 -4.86 -17.50
CA TYR A 163 -19.35 -5.79 -16.54
C TYR A 163 -20.40 -5.06 -15.72
N ASP A 164 -21.60 -5.63 -15.62
CA ASP A 164 -22.73 -5.02 -14.90
C ASP A 164 -22.72 -5.37 -13.39
N HIS A 165 -21.58 -5.79 -12.88
CA HIS A 165 -21.37 -6.13 -11.46
C HIS A 165 -19.91 -5.95 -11.08
N LEU A 166 -19.66 -5.83 -9.77
CA LEU A 166 -18.31 -5.81 -9.21
C LEU A 166 -17.87 -7.23 -8.87
N ASN A 167 -16.84 -7.70 -9.56
CA ASN A 167 -16.22 -9.00 -9.31
C ASN A 167 -14.69 -8.82 -9.36
N GLU A 168 -14.01 -9.19 -8.31
CA GLU A 168 -12.56 -9.06 -8.22
C GLU A 168 -11.83 -9.84 -9.31
N GLN A 169 -12.33 -11.04 -9.65
CA GLN A 169 -11.70 -11.88 -10.68
C GLN A 169 -11.71 -11.23 -12.06
N ASP A 170 -12.77 -10.48 -12.39
CA ASP A 170 -12.83 -9.76 -13.67
C ASP A 170 -11.74 -8.70 -13.75
N VAL A 171 -11.50 -7.94 -12.66
CA VAL A 171 -10.42 -6.95 -12.62
C VAL A 171 -9.05 -7.63 -12.66
N LEU A 172 -8.85 -8.73 -11.91
CA LEU A 172 -7.58 -9.48 -11.94
C LEU A 172 -7.24 -9.98 -13.35
N ASN A 173 -8.24 -10.49 -14.09
CA ASN A 173 -8.07 -10.91 -15.47
C ASN A 173 -7.68 -9.74 -16.39
N LEU A 174 -8.29 -8.55 -16.18
CA LEU A 174 -7.94 -7.34 -16.93
C LEU A 174 -6.52 -6.84 -16.63
N LEU A 175 -6.08 -6.91 -15.36
CA LEU A 175 -4.72 -6.56 -14.96
C LEU A 175 -3.71 -7.49 -15.65
N GLU A 176 -3.96 -8.80 -15.63
CA GLU A 176 -3.11 -9.80 -16.28
C GLU A 176 -3.07 -9.62 -17.82
N GLU A 177 -4.23 -9.34 -18.44
CA GLU A 177 -4.34 -9.14 -19.88
C GLU A 177 -3.58 -7.89 -20.35
N ALA A 178 -3.60 -6.80 -19.57
CA ALA A 178 -2.88 -5.57 -19.89
C ALA A 178 -1.37 -5.79 -19.98
N HIS A 179 -0.80 -6.65 -19.13
CA HIS A 179 0.62 -7.03 -19.17
C HIS A 179 0.95 -8.00 -20.31
N GLY A 180 -0.06 -8.65 -20.88
CA GLY A 180 0.11 -9.73 -21.82
C GLY A 180 0.38 -11.04 -21.11
N LYS A 181 -0.40 -12.06 -21.43
CA LYS A 181 -0.03 -13.42 -21.06
C LYS A 181 1.35 -13.68 -21.65
N ASP A 182 2.35 -13.87 -20.79
CA ASP A 182 3.57 -14.53 -21.21
C ASP A 182 3.13 -15.94 -21.66
N ASN A 183 2.83 -16.09 -22.93
CA ASN A 183 2.66 -17.42 -23.53
C ASN A 183 4.02 -18.11 -23.45
N GLN A 184 4.28 -18.77 -22.32
CA GLN A 184 5.29 -19.80 -22.23
C GLN A 184 4.74 -21.12 -22.77
#